data_f97dbcd9826142c9bd27d8f8fa72cc3b
#
_entry.id   f97dbcd9826142c9bd27d8f8fa72cc3b
#
_cell.length_a   1.000
_cell.length_b   1.000
_cell.length_c   1.000
_cell.angle_alpha   90.00
_cell.angle_beta   90.00
_cell.angle_gamma   90.00
#
_symmetry.space_group_name_H-M   'P 1'
#
loop_
_entity.id
_entity.type
_entity.pdbx_description
1 polymer ?
#
loop_
_entity_poly.entity_id
_entity_poly.type
_entity_poly.pdbx_seq_one_letter_code
_entity_poly.pdbx_strand_id
1 'polypeptide(L)'
;MPLLDSEVAIAKKMFDVNVFALVAVTQAFSPLLIASKGTVVNIGSIVGKFPLPWQGYYNASKAAVNLLSDQLRIELSPFNVKVVNVVTGSVLTRFMENLASPPRLPPNSLYSPAKKEVEELMLGELALENAMKVEVYAEGVASNALKSNPKKIQWIGGETFLIWLGDTFGWATIWVSLLSGSI
;
A
#
# COMPACT_ATOMS: atom_id res chain seq x y z
N MET A 1 -4.59 11.65 7.25
CA MET A 1 -4.83 13.09 7.47
C MET A 1 -5.06 13.77 6.12
N PRO A 2 -6.00 14.69 5.96
CA PRO A 2 -6.19 15.48 4.75
C PRO A 2 -4.87 16.13 4.29
N LEU A 3 -4.64 16.22 2.98
CA LEU A 3 -3.37 16.77 2.46
C LEU A 3 -3.12 18.22 2.87
N LEU A 4 -4.18 19.02 3.00
CA LEU A 4 -4.05 20.42 3.41
C LEU A 4 -3.67 20.57 4.90
N ASP A 5 -3.92 19.55 5.72
CA ASP A 5 -3.61 19.53 7.15
C ASP A 5 -2.33 18.73 7.46
N SER A 6 -1.76 18.07 6.45
CA SER A 6 -0.62 17.17 6.64
C SER A 6 0.72 17.90 6.50
N GLU A 7 1.61 17.75 7.48
CA GLU A 7 2.95 18.28 7.39
C GLU A 7 3.81 17.54 6.35
N VAL A 8 4.46 18.27 5.47
CA VAL A 8 5.40 17.71 4.48
C VAL A 8 6.56 16.95 5.13
N ALA A 9 6.98 17.36 6.32
CA ALA A 9 8.05 16.68 7.06
C ALA A 9 7.65 15.24 7.44
N ILE A 10 6.39 15.00 7.81
CA ILE A 10 5.84 13.66 8.08
C ILE A 10 5.81 12.84 6.80
N ALA A 11 5.39 13.45 5.68
CA ALA A 11 5.41 12.79 4.38
C ALA A 11 6.81 12.33 3.97
N LYS A 12 7.83 13.18 4.14
CA LYS A 12 9.23 12.80 3.86
C LYS A 12 9.66 11.58 4.65
N LYS A 13 9.43 11.54 5.96
CA LYS A 13 9.73 10.37 6.81
C LYS A 13 8.99 9.11 6.34
N MET A 14 7.73 9.25 5.94
CA MET A 14 6.95 8.13 5.40
C MET A 14 7.55 7.62 4.08
N PHE A 15 7.98 8.51 3.19
CA PHE A 15 8.63 8.12 1.94
C PHE A 15 10.02 7.51 2.18
N ASP A 16 10.77 8.00 3.16
CA ASP A 16 12.07 7.42 3.54
C ASP A 16 11.90 5.94 3.86
N VAL A 17 10.86 5.58 4.64
CA VAL A 17 10.61 4.19 5.06
C VAL A 17 9.91 3.39 3.95
N ASN A 18 8.81 3.90 3.39
CA ASN A 18 7.97 3.11 2.49
C ASN A 18 8.55 2.99 1.08
N VAL A 19 9.32 3.98 0.62
CA VAL A 19 9.78 4.10 -0.77
C VAL A 19 11.28 3.97 -0.88
N PHE A 20 12.04 4.85 -0.23
CA PHE A 20 13.50 4.88 -0.42
C PHE A 20 14.19 3.70 0.26
N ALA A 21 13.75 3.28 1.44
CA ALA A 21 14.31 2.10 2.10
C ALA A 21 14.10 0.82 1.29
N LEU A 22 12.96 0.68 0.58
CA LEU A 22 12.72 -0.47 -0.31
C LEU A 22 13.81 -0.58 -1.38
N VAL A 23 14.13 0.54 -2.03
CA VAL A 23 15.19 0.58 -3.05
C VAL A 23 16.56 0.33 -2.43
N ALA A 24 16.87 1.00 -1.31
CA ALA A 24 18.15 0.87 -0.62
C ALA A 24 18.42 -0.58 -0.17
N VAL A 25 17.42 -1.25 0.40
CA VAL A 25 17.53 -2.67 0.79
C VAL A 25 17.73 -3.55 -0.44
N THR A 26 16.98 -3.33 -1.52
CA THR A 26 17.15 -4.09 -2.76
C THR A 26 18.56 -3.91 -3.34
N GLN A 27 19.09 -2.67 -3.35
CA GLN A 27 20.45 -2.38 -3.78
C GLN A 27 21.49 -3.11 -2.92
N ALA A 28 21.36 -3.06 -1.59
CA ALA A 28 22.29 -3.70 -0.68
C ALA A 28 22.34 -5.23 -0.86
N PHE A 29 21.21 -5.85 -1.17
CA PHE A 29 21.09 -7.29 -1.38
C PHE A 29 21.24 -7.72 -2.84
N SER A 30 21.40 -6.80 -3.78
CA SER A 30 21.44 -7.11 -5.22
C SER A 30 22.52 -8.15 -5.62
N PRO A 31 23.75 -8.15 -5.07
CA PRO A 31 24.73 -9.19 -5.42
C PRO A 31 24.26 -10.60 -5.03
N LEU A 32 23.62 -10.76 -3.87
CA LEU A 32 23.10 -12.04 -3.40
C LEU A 32 21.86 -12.46 -4.19
N LEU A 33 20.97 -11.52 -4.51
CA LEU A 33 19.79 -11.75 -5.33
C LEU A 33 20.17 -12.24 -6.74
N ILE A 34 21.18 -11.62 -7.35
CA ILE A 34 21.68 -12.01 -8.68
C ILE A 34 22.34 -13.39 -8.63
N ALA A 35 23.21 -13.65 -7.65
CA ALA A 35 23.89 -14.92 -7.51
C ALA A 35 22.93 -16.10 -7.29
N SER A 36 21.85 -15.88 -6.52
CA SER A 36 20.85 -16.90 -6.21
C SER A 36 19.68 -16.96 -7.21
N LYS A 37 19.59 -16.03 -8.17
CA LYS A 37 18.39 -15.83 -9.01
C LYS A 37 17.13 -15.70 -8.14
N GLY A 38 17.24 -14.93 -7.06
CA GLY A 38 16.28 -14.85 -5.97
C GLY A 38 14.99 -14.13 -6.33
N THR A 39 14.20 -13.88 -5.30
CA THR A 39 12.91 -13.17 -5.42
C THR A 39 12.88 -11.98 -4.47
N VAL A 40 12.59 -10.79 -5.00
CA VAL A 40 12.25 -9.60 -4.22
C VAL A 40 10.74 -9.59 -4.02
N VAL A 41 10.29 -9.39 -2.78
CA VAL A 41 8.86 -9.26 -2.45
C VAL A 41 8.63 -7.89 -1.85
N ASN A 42 7.93 -7.02 -2.57
CA ASN A 42 7.57 -5.69 -2.12
C ASN A 42 6.15 -5.68 -1.60
N ILE A 43 5.95 -5.14 -0.41
CA ILE A 43 4.62 -5.03 0.22
C ILE A 43 3.98 -3.71 -0.20
N GLY A 44 3.21 -3.78 -1.28
CA GLY A 44 2.35 -2.71 -1.76
C GLY A 44 1.03 -2.61 -0.98
N SER A 45 0.05 -1.96 -1.57
CA SER A 45 -1.30 -1.83 -1.00
C SER A 45 -2.33 -1.53 -2.08
N ILE A 46 -3.59 -1.89 -1.82
CA ILE A 46 -4.74 -1.47 -2.63
C ILE A 46 -4.84 0.05 -2.72
N VAL A 47 -4.46 0.79 -1.65
CA VAL A 47 -4.52 2.26 -1.65
C VAL A 47 -3.47 2.92 -2.55
N GLY A 48 -2.53 2.16 -3.09
CA GLY A 48 -1.67 2.59 -4.20
C GLY A 48 -2.35 2.45 -5.56
N LYS A 49 -3.57 1.93 -5.61
CA LYS A 49 -4.41 1.74 -6.79
C LYS A 49 -5.69 2.58 -6.74
N PHE A 50 -6.22 2.81 -5.56
CA PHE A 50 -7.37 3.68 -5.37
C PHE A 50 -7.08 4.72 -4.27
N PRO A 51 -7.60 5.96 -4.40
CA PRO A 51 -7.32 7.05 -3.46
C PRO A 51 -8.24 6.93 -2.23
N LEU A 52 -7.80 6.19 -1.20
CA LEU A 52 -8.54 6.17 0.07
C LEU A 52 -8.57 7.60 0.66
N PRO A 53 -9.75 8.16 0.97
CA PRO A 53 -9.85 9.52 1.51
C PRO A 53 -8.99 9.73 2.76
N TRP A 54 -8.48 10.94 2.92
CA TRP A 54 -7.72 11.41 4.09
C TRP A 54 -6.38 10.70 4.36
N GLN A 55 -5.86 9.94 3.38
CA GLN A 55 -4.58 9.23 3.46
C GLN A 55 -3.63 9.57 2.31
N GLY A 56 -3.68 10.80 1.79
CA GLY A 56 -3.04 11.18 0.53
C GLY A 56 -1.55 10.83 0.42
N TYR A 57 -0.72 11.15 1.41
CA TYR A 57 0.72 10.80 1.37
C TYR A 57 0.97 9.30 1.48
N TYR A 58 0.16 8.57 2.25
CA TYR A 58 0.25 7.12 2.32
C TYR A 58 -0.11 6.48 0.98
N ASN A 59 -1.23 6.89 0.39
CA ASN A 59 -1.64 6.43 -0.94
C ASN A 59 -0.55 6.67 -1.98
N ALA A 60 0.02 7.89 -2.01
CA ALA A 60 1.10 8.25 -2.91
C ALA A 60 2.35 7.38 -2.70
N SER A 61 2.73 7.11 -1.44
CA SER A 61 3.86 6.24 -1.13
C SER A 61 3.64 4.81 -1.63
N LYS A 62 2.42 4.27 -1.50
CA LYS A 62 2.09 2.92 -1.98
C LYS A 62 1.93 2.85 -3.50
N ALA A 63 1.49 3.93 -4.15
CA ALA A 63 1.55 4.04 -5.61
C ALA A 63 2.99 4.02 -6.13
N ALA A 64 3.90 4.73 -5.45
CA ALA A 64 5.33 4.69 -5.76
C ALA A 64 5.91 3.27 -5.62
N VAL A 65 5.55 2.52 -4.56
CA VAL A 65 5.96 1.11 -4.39
C VAL A 65 5.48 0.24 -5.55
N ASN A 66 4.24 0.43 -6.03
CA ASN A 66 3.72 -0.32 -7.17
C ASN A 66 4.58 -0.10 -8.41
N LEU A 67 4.84 1.17 -8.76
CA LEU A 67 5.62 1.52 -9.95
C LEU A 67 7.10 1.11 -9.83
N LEU A 68 7.72 1.31 -8.67
CA LEU A 68 9.10 0.86 -8.42
C LEU A 68 9.24 -0.66 -8.50
N SER A 69 8.22 -1.41 -8.10
CA SER A 69 8.22 -2.87 -8.25
C SER A 69 8.19 -3.29 -9.72
N ASP A 70 7.43 -2.57 -10.56
CA ASP A 70 7.42 -2.81 -12.00
C ASP A 70 8.75 -2.44 -12.64
N GLN A 71 9.34 -1.30 -12.25
CA GLN A 71 10.64 -0.87 -12.72
C GLN A 71 11.75 -1.86 -12.33
N LEU A 72 11.81 -2.28 -11.06
CA LEU A 72 12.75 -3.31 -10.59
C LEU A 72 12.58 -4.63 -11.35
N ARG A 73 11.36 -5.02 -11.70
CA ARG A 73 11.08 -6.24 -12.46
C ARG A 73 11.69 -6.17 -13.86
N ILE A 74 11.64 -5.00 -14.50
CA ILE A 74 12.27 -4.78 -15.81
C ILE A 74 13.79 -4.84 -15.68
N GLU A 75 14.35 -4.08 -14.74
CA GLU A 75 15.80 -3.91 -14.58
C GLU A 75 16.50 -5.20 -14.10
N LEU A 76 15.84 -6.00 -13.24
CA LEU A 76 16.41 -7.23 -12.69
C LEU A 76 16.11 -8.47 -13.56
N SER A 77 15.28 -8.35 -14.59
CA SER A 77 14.96 -9.44 -15.52
C SER A 77 16.18 -10.05 -16.22
N PRO A 78 17.17 -9.28 -16.70
CA PRO A 78 18.37 -9.85 -17.32
C PRO A 78 19.18 -10.76 -16.38
N PHE A 79 19.04 -10.59 -15.06
CA PHE A 79 19.72 -11.37 -14.03
C PHE A 79 18.88 -12.57 -13.54
N ASN A 80 17.69 -12.79 -14.10
CA ASN A 80 16.72 -13.79 -13.66
C ASN A 80 16.25 -13.62 -12.21
N VAL A 81 16.35 -12.42 -11.63
CA VAL A 81 15.78 -12.05 -10.34
C VAL A 81 14.30 -11.74 -10.52
N LYS A 82 13.47 -12.34 -9.67
CA LYS A 82 12.02 -12.16 -9.71
C LYS A 82 11.62 -11.00 -8.80
N VAL A 83 10.59 -10.26 -9.20
CA VAL A 83 10.03 -9.20 -8.36
C VAL A 83 8.52 -9.38 -8.25
N VAL A 84 8.05 -9.58 -7.02
CA VAL A 84 6.64 -9.70 -6.67
C VAL A 84 6.19 -8.42 -6.00
N ASN A 85 5.15 -7.78 -6.51
CA ASN A 85 4.43 -6.72 -5.82
C ASN A 85 3.19 -7.32 -5.16
N VAL A 86 3.12 -7.27 -3.85
CA VAL A 86 1.95 -7.71 -3.08
C VAL A 86 1.02 -6.52 -2.90
N VAL A 87 -0.09 -6.49 -3.64
CA VAL A 87 -1.14 -5.48 -3.48
C VAL A 87 -2.02 -5.90 -2.31
N THR A 88 -1.61 -5.43 -1.13
CA THR A 88 -2.20 -5.81 0.15
C THR A 88 -3.51 -5.08 0.38
N GLY A 89 -4.58 -5.82 0.65
CA GLY A 89 -5.83 -5.29 1.18
C GLY A 89 -5.82 -5.22 2.71
N SER A 90 -7.01 -5.23 3.31
CA SER A 90 -7.14 -5.19 4.77
C SER A 90 -6.69 -6.50 5.41
N VAL A 91 -5.82 -6.42 6.43
CA VAL A 91 -5.30 -7.56 7.19
C VAL A 91 -5.40 -7.26 8.68
N LEU A 92 -5.90 -8.21 9.45
CA LEU A 92 -6.00 -8.10 10.91
C LEU A 92 -4.59 -8.17 11.52
N THR A 93 -4.04 -7.01 11.85
CA THR A 93 -2.73 -6.86 12.47
C THR A 93 -2.80 -5.85 13.60
N ARG A 94 -1.75 -5.78 14.41
CA ARG A 94 -1.61 -4.75 15.46
C ARG A 94 -1.20 -3.38 14.91
N PHE A 95 -1.33 -3.15 13.60
CA PHE A 95 -0.89 -1.89 12.98
C PHE A 95 -1.56 -0.67 13.60
N MET A 96 -2.86 -0.74 13.84
CA MET A 96 -3.62 0.36 14.45
C MET A 96 -3.29 0.52 15.93
N GLU A 97 -3.04 -0.57 16.67
CA GLU A 97 -2.63 -0.55 18.07
C GLU A 97 -1.27 0.11 18.27
N ASN A 98 -0.38 0.01 17.27
CA ASN A 98 0.96 0.57 17.29
C ASN A 98 1.02 2.06 16.92
N LEU A 99 -0.11 2.70 16.60
CA LEU A 99 -0.14 4.15 16.41
C LEU A 99 0.11 4.83 17.76
N ALA A 100 1.14 5.68 17.82
CA ALA A 100 1.50 6.40 19.05
C ALA A 100 0.36 7.30 19.55
N SER A 101 -0.49 7.77 18.65
CA SER A 101 -1.74 8.48 18.95
C SER A 101 -2.71 8.33 17.78
N PRO A 102 -4.03 8.26 18.03
CA PRO A 102 -5.01 8.27 16.97
C PRO A 102 -4.89 9.58 16.16
N PRO A 103 -5.05 9.52 14.84
CA PRO A 103 -5.00 10.71 14.00
C PRO A 103 -6.14 11.65 14.36
N ARG A 104 -5.82 12.94 14.51
CA ARG A 104 -6.77 14.01 14.84
C ARG A 104 -6.60 15.18 13.90
N LEU A 105 -7.71 15.83 13.52
CA LEU A 105 -7.66 17.07 12.76
C LEU A 105 -7.06 18.19 13.63
N PRO A 106 -6.23 19.06 13.04
CA PRO A 106 -5.74 20.24 13.76
C PRO A 106 -6.90 21.20 14.09
N PRO A 107 -6.76 22.05 15.14
CA PRO A 107 -7.84 22.94 15.58
C PRO A 107 -8.40 23.86 14.49
N ASN A 108 -7.56 24.26 13.52
CA ASN A 108 -7.92 25.18 12.44
C ASN A 108 -8.16 24.47 11.09
N SER A 109 -8.46 23.17 11.11
CA SER A 109 -8.73 22.41 9.89
C SER A 109 -9.96 22.96 9.16
N LEU A 110 -9.84 23.05 7.82
CA LEU A 110 -10.98 23.36 6.95
C LEU A 110 -12.05 22.24 6.98
N TYR A 111 -11.70 21.06 7.43
CA TYR A 111 -12.57 19.89 7.52
C TYR A 111 -13.24 19.77 8.90
N SER A 112 -13.08 20.76 9.78
CA SER A 112 -13.71 20.77 11.11
C SER A 112 -15.22 20.54 11.10
N PRO A 113 -16.03 21.01 10.09
CA PRO A 113 -17.45 20.71 10.05
C PRO A 113 -17.79 19.21 9.94
N ALA A 114 -16.91 18.40 9.32
CA ALA A 114 -17.05 16.96 9.16
C ALA A 114 -16.00 16.18 10.00
N LYS A 115 -15.59 16.76 11.13
CA LYS A 115 -14.48 16.23 11.95
C LYS A 115 -14.66 14.77 12.33
N LYS A 116 -15.85 14.39 12.77
CA LYS A 116 -16.14 13.04 13.25
C LYS A 116 -15.92 12.02 12.14
N GLU A 117 -16.54 12.24 10.99
CA GLU A 117 -16.49 11.37 9.82
C GLU A 117 -15.07 11.25 9.28
N VAL A 118 -14.35 12.36 9.22
CA VAL A 118 -12.95 12.38 8.77
C VAL A 118 -12.04 11.61 9.72
N GLU A 119 -12.17 11.80 11.03
CA GLU A 119 -11.36 11.11 12.04
C GLU A 119 -11.67 9.61 12.09
N GLU A 120 -12.94 9.19 11.96
CA GLU A 120 -13.33 7.78 11.87
C GLU A 120 -12.73 7.09 10.64
N LEU A 121 -12.77 7.74 9.47
CA LEU A 121 -12.14 7.21 8.26
C LEU A 121 -10.62 7.15 8.37
N MET A 122 -9.98 8.11 9.03
CA MET A 122 -8.54 8.10 9.30
C MET A 122 -8.13 6.94 10.22
N LEU A 123 -9.00 6.53 11.15
CA LEU A 123 -8.78 5.38 12.03
C LEU A 123 -8.86 4.05 11.28
N GLY A 124 -9.50 4.02 10.10
CA GLY A 124 -9.56 2.82 9.28
C GLY A 124 -10.42 1.68 9.87
N GLU A 125 -11.33 1.99 10.78
CA GLU A 125 -12.20 0.99 11.44
C GLU A 125 -13.04 0.21 10.43
N LEU A 126 -13.55 0.89 9.39
CA LEU A 126 -14.31 0.25 8.30
C LEU A 126 -13.50 -0.81 7.53
N ALA A 127 -12.18 -0.67 7.50
CA ALA A 127 -11.31 -1.63 6.81
C ALA A 127 -11.17 -2.95 7.59
N LEU A 128 -11.57 -3.00 8.87
CA LEU A 128 -11.41 -4.18 9.71
C LEU A 128 -12.54 -5.20 9.53
N GLU A 129 -13.71 -4.79 9.07
CA GLU A 129 -14.87 -5.69 8.93
C GLU A 129 -14.61 -6.86 7.98
N ASN A 130 -13.90 -6.61 6.88
CA ASN A 130 -13.56 -7.60 5.86
C ASN A 130 -12.07 -7.98 5.88
N ALA A 131 -11.36 -7.68 6.96
CA ALA A 131 -9.92 -7.90 7.03
C ALA A 131 -9.57 -9.39 7.09
N MET A 132 -8.60 -9.78 6.28
CA MET A 132 -8.08 -11.16 6.26
C MET A 132 -7.28 -11.45 7.54
N LYS A 133 -7.36 -12.66 8.06
CA LYS A 133 -6.50 -13.12 9.17
C LYS A 133 -5.03 -13.07 8.74
N VAL A 134 -4.16 -12.60 9.65
CA VAL A 134 -2.73 -12.39 9.34
C VAL A 134 -2.02 -13.69 8.96
N GLU A 135 -2.40 -14.82 9.55
CA GLU A 135 -1.80 -16.13 9.27
C GLU A 135 -2.09 -16.54 7.81
N VAL A 136 -3.35 -16.39 7.37
CA VAL A 136 -3.77 -16.70 6.00
C VAL A 136 -3.06 -15.79 4.98
N TYR A 137 -2.95 -14.51 5.31
CA TYR A 137 -2.22 -13.56 4.48
C TYR A 137 -0.74 -13.94 4.36
N ALA A 138 -0.07 -14.20 5.49
CA ALA A 138 1.35 -14.55 5.52
C ALA A 138 1.65 -15.85 4.76
N GLU A 139 0.83 -16.88 4.95
CA GLU A 139 0.93 -18.14 4.21
C GLU A 139 0.75 -17.93 2.70
N GLY A 140 -0.24 -17.14 2.30
CA GLY A 140 -0.49 -16.80 0.90
C GLY A 140 0.68 -16.06 0.24
N VAL A 141 1.27 -15.08 0.93
CA VAL A 141 2.44 -14.33 0.44
C VAL A 141 3.66 -15.26 0.33
N ALA A 142 3.98 -16.02 1.39
CA ALA A 142 5.09 -16.94 1.41
C ALA A 142 4.96 -18.03 0.34
N SER A 143 3.77 -18.64 0.23
CA SER A 143 3.49 -19.66 -0.79
C SER A 143 3.71 -19.14 -2.22
N ASN A 144 3.35 -17.90 -2.51
CA ASN A 144 3.62 -17.31 -3.83
C ASN A 144 5.10 -17.01 -4.03
N ALA A 145 5.76 -16.41 -3.04
CA ALA A 145 7.16 -16.00 -3.12
C ALA A 145 8.13 -17.20 -3.37
N LEU A 146 7.78 -18.38 -2.83
CA LEU A 146 8.58 -19.59 -2.93
C LEU A 146 8.37 -20.39 -4.23
N LYS A 147 7.44 -19.98 -5.10
CA LYS A 147 7.24 -20.64 -6.39
C LYS A 147 8.41 -20.42 -7.34
N SER A 148 8.66 -21.39 -8.18
CA SER A 148 9.62 -21.25 -9.31
C SER A 148 9.19 -20.12 -10.27
N ASN A 149 7.89 -19.91 -10.44
CA ASN A 149 7.31 -18.80 -11.22
C ASN A 149 6.21 -18.11 -10.39
N PRO A 150 6.57 -17.18 -9.51
CA PRO A 150 5.60 -16.48 -8.67
C PRO A 150 4.72 -15.52 -9.49
N LYS A 151 3.50 -15.26 -9.01
CA LYS A 151 2.66 -14.19 -9.54
C LYS A 151 3.38 -12.85 -9.36
N LYS A 152 3.59 -12.13 -10.44
CA LYS A 152 4.29 -10.83 -10.46
C LYS A 152 3.56 -9.75 -9.64
N ILE A 153 2.24 -9.78 -9.70
CA ILE A 153 1.33 -8.94 -8.89
C ILE A 153 0.42 -9.90 -8.15
N GLN A 154 0.45 -9.83 -6.83
CA GLN A 154 -0.38 -10.66 -5.96
C GLN A 154 -1.35 -9.78 -5.19
N TRP A 155 -2.62 -9.88 -5.51
CA TRP A 155 -3.72 -9.27 -4.76
C TRP A 155 -4.10 -10.19 -3.62
N ILE A 156 -3.99 -9.73 -2.37
CA ILE A 156 -4.27 -10.55 -1.19
C ILE A 156 -4.63 -9.65 0.01
N GLY A 157 -5.62 -10.07 0.79
CA GLY A 157 -6.21 -9.30 1.88
C GLY A 157 -7.67 -8.97 1.60
N GLY A 158 -8.34 -8.37 2.56
CA GLY A 158 -9.74 -7.92 2.40
C GLY A 158 -9.88 -6.90 1.27
N GLU A 159 -11.04 -6.88 0.64
CA GLU A 159 -11.47 -5.91 -0.41
C GLU A 159 -10.65 -5.88 -1.70
N THR A 160 -9.59 -6.70 -1.78
CA THR A 160 -8.71 -6.74 -2.96
C THR A 160 -9.45 -7.07 -4.26
N PHE A 161 -10.49 -7.90 -4.23
CA PHE A 161 -11.22 -8.30 -5.42
C PHE A 161 -11.96 -7.13 -6.06
N LEU A 162 -12.69 -6.34 -5.28
CA LEU A 162 -13.44 -5.18 -5.78
C LEU A 162 -12.50 -4.10 -6.32
N ILE A 163 -11.40 -3.85 -5.60
CA ILE A 163 -10.41 -2.86 -6.05
C ILE A 163 -9.70 -3.33 -7.33
N TRP A 164 -9.35 -4.61 -7.42
CA TRP A 164 -8.78 -5.20 -8.64
C TRP A 164 -9.74 -5.08 -9.82
N LEU A 165 -11.02 -5.34 -9.62
CA LEU A 165 -12.03 -5.23 -10.66
C LEU A 165 -12.13 -3.79 -11.19
N GLY A 166 -12.20 -2.81 -10.29
CA GLY A 166 -12.23 -1.39 -10.65
C GLY A 166 -10.93 -0.90 -11.30
N ASP A 167 -9.76 -1.35 -10.82
CA ASP A 167 -8.45 -0.99 -11.39
C ASP A 167 -8.26 -1.60 -12.80
N THR A 168 -8.86 -2.76 -13.06
CA THR A 168 -8.68 -3.50 -14.32
C THR A 168 -9.68 -3.07 -15.41
N PHE A 169 -10.93 -2.84 -15.05
CA PHE A 169 -12.04 -2.65 -16.00
C PHE A 169 -12.68 -1.26 -15.89
N GLY A 170 -12.34 -0.49 -14.88
CA GLY A 170 -12.85 0.87 -14.69
C GLY A 170 -12.11 1.89 -15.57
N TRP A 171 -12.66 3.10 -15.64
CA TRP A 171 -11.98 4.23 -16.27
C TRP A 171 -11.01 4.90 -15.31
N ALA A 172 -10.08 5.72 -15.82
CA ALA A 172 -8.96 6.28 -15.06
C ALA A 172 -9.37 7.05 -13.78
N THR A 173 -10.56 7.64 -13.74
CA THR A 173 -11.07 8.42 -12.61
C THR A 173 -12.21 7.74 -11.87
N ILE A 174 -12.42 6.42 -12.07
CA ILE A 174 -13.53 5.68 -11.45
C ILE A 174 -13.59 5.89 -9.94
N TRP A 175 -12.46 5.77 -9.26
CA TRP A 175 -12.39 5.90 -7.80
C TRP A 175 -12.68 7.33 -7.34
N VAL A 176 -12.21 8.32 -8.08
CA VAL A 176 -12.52 9.74 -7.79
C VAL A 176 -14.01 9.98 -7.92
N SER A 177 -14.63 9.48 -9.01
CA SER A 177 -16.06 9.66 -9.24
C SER A 177 -16.93 8.97 -8.18
N LEU A 178 -16.54 7.79 -7.71
CA LEU A 178 -17.26 7.05 -6.68
C LEU A 178 -17.11 7.68 -5.29
N LEU A 179 -15.90 8.14 -4.95
CA LEU A 179 -15.59 8.62 -3.60
C LEU A 179 -15.96 10.10 -3.38
N SER A 180 -15.91 10.95 -4.42
CA SER A 180 -16.26 12.37 -4.29
C SER A 180 -17.75 12.63 -4.01
N GLY A 181 -18.63 11.68 -4.32
CA GLY A 181 -20.06 11.75 -3.99
C GLY A 181 -20.40 11.25 -2.59
N SER A 182 -19.43 10.70 -1.87
CA SER A 182 -19.60 10.09 -0.54
C SER A 182 -19.00 10.95 0.59
N ILE A 183 -18.42 12.09 0.27
CA ILE A 183 -17.81 13.08 1.16
C ILE A 183 -18.66 14.33 1.17
#